data_3d2ac3c9a0a01436b74d20d5a9036f13
#
_entry.id   3d2ac3c9a0a01436b74d20d5a9036f13
#
_cell.length_a   1.000
_cell.length_b   1.000
_cell.length_c   1.000
_cell.angle_alpha   90.00
_cell.angle_beta   90.00
_cell.angle_gamma   90.00
#
_symmetry.space_group_name_H-M   'P 1'
#
loop_
_entity.id
_entity.type
_entity.pdbx_description
1 polymer ?
#
loop_
_entity_poly.entity_id
_entity_poly.type
_entity_poly.pdbx_seq_one_letter_code
_entity_poly.pdbx_strand_id
1 'polypeptide(L)'
;MFKYYDRVLHLPEDKLIDIVNKLPQIKEQGFTSILTSVLQPSKEEWNVAWHMRYQVNSIYGKDIGNLMGSKDDLKLLCNKAHEIGLSVYVDVVFTHFGNKGGIGLNELTPHESVDEVLRNNPYYWKNKNRINYNDRYSITHDCNNLATLRLDNFDLQDIIIDLVNTYIDLGVDGIRIDSCKLISCPHEYFQNEYRNMFFERFKQGLKKDIVLFGEVINENKEIIELYQNDADIDVLSNISYDLYNVDKNKVYSFYESHDTFLNEGCMGYTKRLTTDEVIKNYGYACKDFPKTVFYNRAKTDMWKREDVRLINNTYKR
;
A
#
# COMPACT_ATOMS: atom_id res chain seq x y z
N MET A 1 9.03 -14.53 -5.75
CA MET A 1 10.33 -14.85 -5.09
C MET A 1 10.30 -14.26 -3.69
N PHE A 2 10.17 -15.09 -2.67
CA PHE A 2 10.13 -14.59 -1.29
C PHE A 2 11.50 -14.00 -0.93
N LYS A 3 11.54 -12.71 -0.63
CA LYS A 3 12.74 -12.08 -0.10
C LYS A 3 12.77 -12.27 1.41
N TYR A 4 13.80 -12.93 1.93
CA TYR A 4 14.03 -13.03 3.37
C TYR A 4 14.46 -11.69 3.97
N TYR A 5 15.04 -10.82 3.16
CA TYR A 5 15.56 -9.50 3.52
C TYR A 5 15.16 -8.48 2.48
N ASP A 6 14.60 -7.34 2.92
CA ASP A 6 14.21 -6.26 2.02
C ASP A 6 14.32 -4.88 2.69
N ARG A 7 14.95 -3.95 2.02
CA ARG A 7 15.05 -2.54 2.40
C ARG A 7 14.38 -1.71 1.33
N VAL A 8 13.15 -1.31 1.61
CA VAL A 8 12.29 -0.62 0.65
C VAL A 8 12.41 0.88 0.85
N LEU A 9 12.74 1.62 -0.19
CA LEU A 9 12.64 3.07 -0.20
C LEU A 9 11.28 3.48 -0.76
N HIS A 10 10.46 4.13 0.06
CA HIS A 10 9.17 4.67 -0.36
C HIS A 10 9.31 6.13 -0.82
N LEU A 11 9.00 6.38 -2.08
CA LEU A 11 9.10 7.69 -2.75
C LEU A 11 7.72 8.15 -3.28
N PRO A 12 6.76 8.46 -2.40
CA PRO A 12 5.38 8.71 -2.80
C PRO A 12 5.18 10.05 -3.54
N GLU A 13 6.14 10.97 -3.43
CA GLU A 13 6.07 12.30 -4.05
C GLU A 13 6.92 12.45 -5.32
N ASP A 14 7.71 11.43 -5.64
CA ASP A 14 8.58 11.47 -6.81
C ASP A 14 7.86 10.91 -8.04
N LYS A 15 7.99 11.60 -9.18
CA LYS A 15 7.56 11.05 -10.46
C LYS A 15 8.41 9.88 -10.86
N LEU A 16 7.83 8.92 -11.58
CA LEU A 16 8.55 7.71 -12.01
C LEU A 16 9.85 8.02 -12.76
N ILE A 17 9.83 9.03 -13.62
CA ILE A 17 11.03 9.44 -14.37
C ILE A 17 12.11 10.05 -13.47
N ASP A 18 11.73 10.73 -12.40
CA ASP A 18 12.68 11.27 -11.43
C ASP A 18 13.31 10.16 -10.61
N ILE A 19 12.54 9.09 -10.31
CA ILE A 19 13.05 7.88 -9.64
C ILE A 19 14.08 7.18 -10.53
N VAL A 20 13.83 7.06 -11.84
CA VAL A 20 14.80 6.48 -12.79
C VAL A 20 16.17 7.15 -12.67
N ASN A 21 16.20 8.48 -12.58
CA ASN A 21 17.45 9.25 -12.44
C ASN A 21 18.16 9.03 -11.10
N LYS A 22 17.44 8.55 -10.07
CA LYS A 22 17.98 8.31 -8.72
C LYS A 22 18.44 6.87 -8.49
N LEU A 23 18.13 5.94 -9.39
CA LEU A 23 18.36 4.50 -9.22
C LEU A 23 19.80 4.14 -8.81
N PRO A 24 20.87 4.67 -9.44
CA PRO A 24 22.24 4.32 -9.04
C PRO A 24 22.52 4.69 -7.58
N GLN A 25 22.09 5.88 -7.16
CA GLN A 25 22.29 6.36 -5.81
C GLN A 25 21.43 5.57 -4.78
N ILE A 26 20.20 5.18 -5.15
CA ILE A 26 19.35 4.33 -4.30
C ILE A 26 20.02 3.00 -4.03
N LYS A 27 20.64 2.40 -5.07
CA LYS A 27 21.39 1.15 -4.93
C LYS A 27 22.62 1.32 -4.05
N GLU A 28 23.37 2.40 -4.21
CA GLU A 28 24.55 2.74 -3.39
C GLU A 28 24.18 2.90 -1.91
N GLN A 29 23.02 3.47 -1.62
CA GLN A 29 22.48 3.61 -0.26
C GLN A 29 22.07 2.27 0.40
N GLY A 30 22.15 1.16 -0.34
CA GLY A 30 21.89 -0.18 0.18
C GLY A 30 20.42 -0.58 0.22
N PHE A 31 19.54 0.17 -0.43
CA PHE A 31 18.16 -0.28 -0.66
C PHE A 31 18.12 -1.44 -1.65
N THR A 32 17.12 -2.29 -1.50
CA THR A 32 16.91 -3.47 -2.36
C THR A 32 15.66 -3.33 -3.22
N SER A 33 14.76 -2.45 -2.83
CA SER A 33 13.48 -2.25 -3.49
C SER A 33 13.01 -0.80 -3.38
N ILE A 34 12.17 -0.40 -4.31
CA ILE A 34 11.53 0.91 -4.36
C ILE A 34 10.02 0.70 -4.29
N LEU A 35 9.33 1.48 -3.46
CA LEU A 35 7.88 1.59 -3.46
C LEU A 35 7.50 2.96 -4.05
N THR A 36 6.75 2.93 -5.15
CA THR A 36 6.24 4.14 -5.80
C THR A 36 4.92 4.59 -5.20
N SER A 37 4.45 5.75 -5.61
CA SER A 37 3.09 6.20 -5.34
C SER A 37 2.05 5.36 -6.07
N VAL A 38 0.77 5.59 -5.75
CA VAL A 38 -0.40 5.10 -6.52
C VAL A 38 -0.35 5.65 -7.94
N LEU A 39 -0.53 4.77 -8.94
CA LEU A 39 -0.54 5.11 -10.37
C LEU A 39 -1.93 4.99 -11.00
N GLN A 40 -2.93 4.64 -10.22
CA GLN A 40 -4.32 4.65 -10.67
C GLN A 40 -4.77 6.10 -10.87
N PRO A 41 -5.66 6.36 -11.83
CA PRO A 41 -6.20 7.69 -12.03
C PRO A 41 -7.02 8.12 -10.81
N SER A 42 -6.97 9.41 -10.52
CA SER A 42 -7.79 10.06 -9.52
C SER A 42 -8.36 11.34 -10.09
N LYS A 43 -9.27 12.01 -9.39
CA LYS A 43 -9.78 13.30 -9.84
C LYS A 43 -8.60 14.26 -10.07
N GLU A 44 -8.61 15.02 -11.18
CA GLU A 44 -7.48 15.85 -11.60
C GLU A 44 -7.02 16.83 -10.51
N GLU A 45 -7.94 17.50 -9.85
CA GLU A 45 -7.67 18.38 -8.71
C GLU A 45 -7.09 17.64 -7.50
N TRP A 46 -7.32 16.34 -7.38
CA TRP A 46 -6.79 15.50 -6.29
C TRP A 46 -5.37 15.01 -6.56
N ASN A 47 -4.89 15.12 -7.78
CA ASN A 47 -3.51 14.78 -8.10
C ASN A 47 -2.49 15.81 -7.58
N VAL A 48 -2.94 16.97 -7.11
CA VAL A 48 -2.06 18.03 -6.59
C VAL A 48 -1.50 17.68 -5.21
N ALA A 49 -2.30 17.07 -4.35
CA ALA A 49 -1.89 16.65 -3.02
C ALA A 49 -1.75 15.12 -2.95
N TRP A 50 -0.70 14.63 -2.27
CA TRP A 50 -0.39 13.19 -2.20
C TRP A 50 -1.59 12.35 -1.74
N HIS A 51 -2.29 12.77 -0.68
CA HIS A 51 -3.43 12.04 -0.11
C HIS A 51 -4.63 11.96 -1.05
N MET A 52 -4.72 12.87 -2.00
CA MET A 52 -5.78 12.86 -2.99
C MET A 52 -5.56 11.80 -4.06
N ARG A 53 -4.32 11.37 -4.28
CA ARG A 53 -4.02 10.25 -5.20
C ARG A 53 -4.56 8.92 -4.72
N TYR A 54 -4.75 8.75 -3.41
CA TYR A 54 -5.37 7.57 -2.82
C TYR A 54 -6.90 7.56 -2.96
N GLN A 55 -7.49 8.65 -3.43
CA GLN A 55 -8.89 8.72 -3.82
C GLN A 55 -9.02 8.39 -5.31
N VAL A 56 -8.80 7.13 -5.63
CA VAL A 56 -8.82 6.67 -7.02
C VAL A 56 -10.22 6.75 -7.64
N ASN A 57 -10.28 6.82 -8.97
CA ASN A 57 -11.52 6.82 -9.72
C ASN A 57 -11.64 5.67 -10.73
N SER A 58 -10.61 4.81 -10.82
CA SER A 58 -10.64 3.57 -11.61
C SER A 58 -9.78 2.49 -10.97
N ILE A 59 -10.20 1.22 -11.19
CA ILE A 59 -9.42 0.00 -10.91
C ILE A 59 -9.18 -0.83 -12.18
N TYR A 60 -9.35 -0.25 -13.35
CA TYR A 60 -9.07 -0.94 -14.59
C TYR A 60 -7.61 -0.79 -15.00
N GLY A 61 -6.98 -1.90 -15.37
CA GLY A 61 -5.58 -1.91 -15.84
C GLY A 61 -5.34 -1.00 -17.04
N LYS A 62 -6.34 -0.81 -17.92
CA LYS A 62 -6.25 0.11 -19.07
C LYS A 62 -6.02 1.58 -18.66
N ASP A 63 -6.47 1.98 -17.48
CA ASP A 63 -6.50 3.37 -17.02
C ASP A 63 -5.26 3.76 -16.18
N ILE A 64 -4.29 2.86 -15.98
CA ILE A 64 -3.06 3.16 -15.23
C ILE A 64 -2.34 4.36 -15.85
N GLY A 65 -2.06 5.35 -15.02
CA GLY A 65 -1.36 6.58 -15.34
C GLY A 65 -1.99 7.78 -14.65
N ASN A 66 -1.15 8.69 -14.16
CA ASN A 66 -1.53 9.94 -13.51
C ASN A 66 -0.35 10.92 -13.51
N LEU A 67 -0.40 11.97 -12.68
CA LEU A 67 0.70 12.95 -12.58
C LEU A 67 2.06 12.36 -12.18
N MET A 68 2.08 11.16 -11.58
CA MET A 68 3.32 10.52 -11.14
C MET A 68 4.04 9.79 -12.29
N GLY A 69 3.32 9.44 -13.34
CA GLY A 69 3.86 8.82 -14.55
C GLY A 69 2.85 8.02 -15.34
N SER A 70 3.26 7.62 -16.52
CA SER A 70 2.53 6.76 -17.45
C SER A 70 2.91 5.29 -17.29
N LYS A 71 2.23 4.40 -18.03
CA LYS A 71 2.62 2.98 -18.17
C LYS A 71 4.04 2.84 -18.74
N ASP A 72 4.41 3.67 -19.70
CA ASP A 72 5.73 3.63 -20.32
C ASP A 72 6.82 4.06 -19.34
N ASP A 73 6.54 5.07 -18.50
CA ASP A 73 7.47 5.48 -17.44
C ASP A 73 7.65 4.37 -16.40
N LEU A 74 6.57 3.66 -16.03
CA LEU A 74 6.65 2.52 -15.12
C LEU A 74 7.48 1.38 -15.71
N LYS A 75 7.23 1.04 -16.97
CA LYS A 75 8.02 0.02 -17.68
C LYS A 75 9.49 0.39 -17.76
N LEU A 76 9.79 1.66 -18.04
CA LEU A 76 11.16 2.17 -18.05
C LEU A 76 11.79 2.04 -16.66
N LEU A 77 11.10 2.45 -15.61
CA LEU A 77 11.57 2.32 -14.23
C LEU A 77 11.89 0.87 -13.87
N CYS A 78 10.96 -0.07 -14.14
CA CYS A 78 11.16 -1.50 -13.86
C CYS A 78 12.41 -2.03 -14.60
N ASN A 79 12.52 -1.78 -15.90
CA ASN A 79 13.67 -2.22 -16.68
C ASN A 79 14.99 -1.69 -16.11
N LYS A 80 15.06 -0.39 -15.82
CA LYS A 80 16.29 0.25 -15.31
C LYS A 80 16.63 -0.19 -13.87
N ALA A 81 15.63 -0.41 -13.03
CA ALA A 81 15.83 -0.94 -11.70
C ALA A 81 16.37 -2.38 -11.73
N HIS A 82 15.81 -3.22 -12.60
CA HIS A 82 16.25 -4.61 -12.78
C HIS A 82 17.69 -4.72 -13.30
N GLU A 83 18.11 -3.83 -14.22
CA GLU A 83 19.50 -3.78 -14.72
C GLU A 83 20.53 -3.69 -13.57
N ILE A 84 20.17 -3.08 -12.45
CA ILE A 84 21.05 -2.90 -11.30
C ILE A 84 20.63 -3.71 -10.06
N GLY A 85 19.67 -4.62 -10.23
CA GLY A 85 19.21 -5.53 -9.17
C GLY A 85 18.40 -4.85 -8.06
N LEU A 86 17.56 -3.88 -8.41
CA LEU A 86 16.51 -3.32 -7.56
C LEU A 86 15.16 -3.89 -7.98
N SER A 87 14.27 -4.14 -7.01
CA SER A 87 12.87 -4.47 -7.28
C SER A 87 12.00 -3.21 -7.25
N VAL A 88 10.92 -3.23 -8.01
CA VAL A 88 9.94 -2.14 -8.06
C VAL A 88 8.60 -2.63 -7.53
N TYR A 89 8.11 -1.97 -6.49
CA TYR A 89 6.78 -2.16 -5.91
C TYR A 89 5.92 -0.94 -6.20
N VAL A 90 4.64 -1.16 -6.38
CA VAL A 90 3.65 -0.10 -6.62
C VAL A 90 2.63 -0.10 -5.49
N ASP A 91 2.25 1.09 -5.03
CA ASP A 91 1.13 1.24 -4.11
C ASP A 91 -0.18 1.13 -4.90
N VAL A 92 -1.13 0.32 -4.43
CA VAL A 92 -2.38 0.05 -5.14
C VAL A 92 -3.57 0.18 -4.21
N VAL A 93 -4.56 0.97 -4.64
CA VAL A 93 -5.82 1.19 -3.95
C VAL A 93 -6.94 0.49 -4.70
N PHE A 94 -7.58 -0.50 -4.07
CA PHE A 94 -8.77 -1.12 -4.63
C PHE A 94 -9.89 -1.33 -3.60
N THR A 95 -9.71 -0.79 -2.39
CA THR A 95 -10.72 -0.87 -1.33
C THR A 95 -11.68 0.30 -1.35
N HIS A 96 -11.22 1.49 -1.72
CA HIS A 96 -12.01 2.73 -1.63
C HIS A 96 -11.74 3.68 -2.80
N PHE A 97 -12.66 4.62 -2.99
CA PHE A 97 -12.68 5.58 -4.10
C PHE A 97 -12.96 6.99 -3.60
N GLY A 98 -12.71 7.97 -4.46
CA GLY A 98 -13.06 9.35 -4.16
C GLY A 98 -14.56 9.54 -3.93
N ASN A 99 -14.91 10.28 -2.89
CA ASN A 99 -16.29 10.63 -2.57
C ASN A 99 -16.80 11.84 -3.33
N LYS A 100 -18.09 11.86 -3.55
CA LYS A 100 -18.82 13.09 -3.86
C LYS A 100 -18.75 14.03 -2.65
N GLY A 101 -18.13 15.19 -2.81
CA GLY A 101 -17.95 16.15 -1.71
C GLY A 101 -16.65 16.03 -0.90
N GLY A 102 -15.77 15.03 -1.16
CA GLY A 102 -14.44 14.90 -0.54
C GLY A 102 -14.39 14.03 0.70
N ILE A 103 -13.20 13.96 1.33
CA ILE A 103 -12.95 13.11 2.50
C ILE A 103 -13.74 13.59 3.72
N GLY A 104 -14.35 12.64 4.41
CA GLY A 104 -15.00 12.89 5.71
C GLY A 104 -16.33 13.64 5.64
N LEU A 105 -16.79 14.02 4.47
CA LEU A 105 -18.09 14.62 4.29
C LEU A 105 -19.18 13.56 4.17
N ASN A 106 -20.42 13.97 4.41
CA ASN A 106 -21.55 13.08 4.75
C ASN A 106 -22.02 12.11 3.66
N GLU A 107 -21.52 12.21 2.45
CA GLU A 107 -21.93 11.34 1.36
C GLU A 107 -20.86 10.28 1.06
N LEU A 108 -20.99 9.09 1.62
CA LEU A 108 -20.20 7.92 1.28
C LEU A 108 -20.63 7.35 -0.10
N THR A 109 -20.65 8.23 -1.09
CA THR A 109 -21.08 7.94 -2.46
C THR A 109 -19.91 8.22 -3.40
N PRO A 110 -19.64 7.34 -4.37
CA PRO A 110 -18.54 7.55 -5.30
C PRO A 110 -18.69 8.87 -6.06
N HIS A 111 -17.55 9.55 -6.24
CA HIS A 111 -17.48 10.78 -7.00
C HIS A 111 -17.91 10.56 -8.46
N GLU A 112 -18.38 11.60 -9.13
CA GLU A 112 -18.82 11.55 -10.54
C GLU A 112 -17.70 11.18 -11.52
N SER A 113 -16.42 11.41 -11.16
CA SER A 113 -15.25 10.99 -11.95
C SER A 113 -14.94 9.51 -11.86
N VAL A 114 -15.55 8.76 -10.93
CA VAL A 114 -15.43 7.31 -10.87
C VAL A 114 -16.07 6.70 -12.10
N ASP A 115 -15.43 5.69 -12.68
CA ASP A 115 -15.95 4.97 -13.85
C ASP A 115 -17.45 4.67 -13.71
N GLU A 116 -18.22 4.95 -14.77
CA GLU A 116 -19.67 4.89 -14.73
C GLU A 116 -20.20 3.49 -14.44
N VAL A 117 -19.54 2.45 -14.95
CA VAL A 117 -19.95 1.06 -14.74
C VAL A 117 -19.78 0.69 -13.26
N LEU A 118 -18.68 1.10 -12.65
CA LEU A 118 -18.46 0.90 -11.22
C LEU A 118 -19.46 1.71 -10.40
N ARG A 119 -19.60 3.00 -10.70
CA ARG A 119 -20.42 3.95 -9.93
C ARG A 119 -21.89 3.58 -9.89
N ASN A 120 -22.44 3.14 -11.02
CA ASN A 120 -23.86 2.88 -11.18
C ASN A 120 -24.30 1.48 -10.74
N ASN A 121 -23.36 0.58 -10.39
CA ASN A 121 -23.69 -0.75 -9.88
C ASN A 121 -23.78 -0.75 -8.34
N PRO A 122 -24.99 -0.76 -7.75
CA PRO A 122 -25.14 -0.69 -6.29
C PRO A 122 -24.58 -1.92 -5.56
N TYR A 123 -24.41 -3.05 -6.25
CA TYR A 123 -23.87 -4.28 -5.66
C TYR A 123 -22.35 -4.26 -5.48
N TYR A 124 -21.66 -3.27 -6.03
CA TYR A 124 -20.22 -3.11 -5.90
C TYR A 124 -19.81 -2.35 -4.64
N TRP A 125 -20.73 -1.65 -3.99
CA TRP A 125 -20.43 -0.76 -2.88
C TRP A 125 -20.89 -1.31 -1.55
N LYS A 126 -20.09 -1.10 -0.50
CA LYS A 126 -20.50 -1.36 0.88
C LYS A 126 -21.67 -0.44 1.28
N ASN A 127 -22.32 -0.79 2.39
CA ASN A 127 -23.31 0.09 2.98
C ASN A 127 -22.67 1.47 3.34
N LYS A 128 -23.52 2.48 3.55
CA LYS A 128 -23.05 3.85 3.82
C LYS A 128 -22.83 4.14 5.31
N ASN A 129 -22.59 3.11 6.11
CA ASN A 129 -22.20 3.30 7.50
C ASN A 129 -20.72 3.62 7.60
N ARG A 130 -20.33 4.35 8.64
CA ARG A 130 -18.92 4.61 8.93
C ARG A 130 -18.35 3.50 9.81
N ILE A 131 -17.10 3.15 9.58
CA ILE A 131 -16.40 2.14 10.36
C ILE A 131 -16.39 2.48 11.85
N ASN A 132 -16.78 1.51 12.67
CA ASN A 132 -16.43 1.43 14.07
C ASN A 132 -15.14 0.61 14.20
N TYR A 133 -14.01 1.28 14.47
CA TYR A 133 -12.72 0.61 14.56
C TYR A 133 -12.56 -0.36 15.73
N ASN A 134 -13.51 -0.40 16.66
CA ASN A 134 -13.55 -1.37 17.74
C ASN A 134 -14.31 -2.65 17.38
N ASP A 135 -14.87 -2.73 16.18
CA ASP A 135 -15.65 -3.86 15.70
C ASP A 135 -15.09 -4.38 14.37
N ARG A 136 -14.56 -5.59 14.39
CA ARG A 136 -13.96 -6.20 13.18
C ARG A 136 -14.96 -6.38 12.05
N TYR A 137 -16.22 -6.70 12.35
CA TYR A 137 -17.27 -6.75 11.33
C TYR A 137 -17.44 -5.40 10.66
N SER A 138 -17.58 -4.34 11.45
CA SER A 138 -17.71 -2.97 10.91
C SER A 138 -16.49 -2.57 10.06
N ILE A 139 -15.24 -2.91 10.48
CA ILE A 139 -14.03 -2.62 9.70
C ILE A 139 -14.11 -3.23 8.30
N THR A 140 -14.62 -4.45 8.18
CA THR A 140 -14.68 -5.17 6.90
C THR A 140 -15.92 -4.90 6.06
N HIS A 141 -17.01 -4.36 6.65
CA HIS A 141 -18.31 -4.22 5.98
C HIS A 141 -18.79 -2.79 5.80
N ASP A 142 -18.26 -1.85 6.59
CA ASP A 142 -18.62 -0.44 6.52
C ASP A 142 -17.59 0.39 5.72
N CYS A 143 -17.87 1.67 5.50
CA CYS A 143 -17.06 2.57 4.69
C CYS A 143 -16.02 3.33 5.52
N ASN A 144 -14.77 3.35 5.06
CA ASN A 144 -13.66 4.09 5.67
C ASN A 144 -13.69 5.59 5.28
N ASN A 145 -14.74 6.31 5.65
CA ASN A 145 -14.95 7.73 5.29
C ASN A 145 -14.90 8.04 3.78
N LEU A 146 -14.79 7.02 2.95
CA LEU A 146 -14.79 7.06 1.48
C LEU A 146 -15.72 5.98 0.93
N ALA A 147 -16.19 6.13 -0.29
CA ALA A 147 -16.95 5.08 -0.97
C ALA A 147 -16.10 3.81 -1.08
N THR A 148 -16.55 2.72 -0.48
CA THR A 148 -15.77 1.48 -0.31
C THR A 148 -16.40 0.33 -1.08
N LEU A 149 -15.56 -0.43 -1.80
CA LEU A 149 -16.00 -1.58 -2.60
C LEU A 149 -16.27 -2.83 -1.75
N ARG A 150 -17.17 -3.64 -2.23
CA ARG A 150 -17.48 -4.98 -1.71
C ARG A 150 -16.58 -6.02 -2.38
N LEU A 151 -15.41 -6.29 -1.79
CA LEU A 151 -14.42 -7.21 -2.36
C LEU A 151 -14.78 -8.70 -2.23
N ASP A 152 -15.96 -9.02 -1.67
CA ASP A 152 -16.60 -10.33 -1.79
C ASP A 152 -17.27 -10.55 -3.16
N ASN A 153 -17.42 -9.50 -3.98
CA ASN A 153 -17.98 -9.57 -5.32
C ASN A 153 -16.96 -10.10 -6.33
N PHE A 154 -17.29 -11.17 -7.05
CA PHE A 154 -16.38 -11.83 -7.98
C PHE A 154 -16.03 -10.98 -9.22
N ASP A 155 -16.96 -10.19 -9.74
CA ASP A 155 -16.68 -9.31 -10.88
C ASP A 155 -15.62 -8.27 -10.52
N LEU A 156 -15.69 -7.70 -9.30
CA LEU A 156 -14.68 -6.78 -8.79
C LEU A 156 -13.34 -7.47 -8.59
N GLN A 157 -13.34 -8.72 -8.10
CA GLN A 157 -12.12 -9.50 -7.94
C GLN A 157 -11.42 -9.71 -9.28
N ASP A 158 -12.17 -10.04 -10.34
CA ASP A 158 -11.62 -10.24 -11.68
C ASP A 158 -11.04 -8.93 -12.27
N ILE A 159 -11.70 -7.80 -12.06
CA ILE A 159 -11.18 -6.48 -12.47
C ILE A 159 -9.88 -6.13 -11.73
N ILE A 160 -9.80 -6.41 -10.44
CA ILE A 160 -8.60 -6.16 -9.62
C ILE A 160 -7.45 -7.09 -10.02
N ILE A 161 -7.74 -8.34 -10.31
CA ILE A 161 -6.76 -9.31 -10.82
C ILE A 161 -6.18 -8.80 -12.15
N ASP A 162 -7.02 -8.31 -13.06
CA ASP A 162 -6.58 -7.75 -14.35
C ASP A 162 -5.73 -6.49 -14.16
N LEU A 163 -6.11 -5.60 -13.24
CA LEU A 163 -5.30 -4.43 -12.87
C LEU A 163 -3.88 -4.84 -12.44
N VAL A 164 -3.78 -5.80 -11.51
CA VAL A 164 -2.47 -6.24 -10.99
C VAL A 164 -1.68 -7.01 -12.04
N ASN A 165 -2.34 -7.81 -12.86
CA ASN A 165 -1.71 -8.46 -14.01
C ASN A 165 -1.16 -7.44 -15.03
N THR A 166 -1.81 -6.28 -15.18
CA THR A 166 -1.27 -5.21 -16.01
C THR A 166 0.02 -4.63 -15.39
N TYR A 167 0.09 -4.43 -14.07
CA TYR A 167 1.34 -4.04 -13.40
C TYR A 167 2.44 -5.10 -13.58
N ILE A 168 2.11 -6.38 -13.47
CA ILE A 168 3.03 -7.50 -13.70
C ILE A 168 3.59 -7.47 -15.12
N ASP A 169 2.76 -7.23 -16.13
CA ASP A 169 3.18 -7.12 -17.54
C ASP A 169 4.11 -5.92 -17.79
N LEU A 170 4.01 -4.88 -16.98
CA LEU A 170 4.92 -3.72 -17.01
C LEU A 170 6.25 -3.95 -16.27
N GLY A 171 6.40 -5.09 -15.58
CA GLY A 171 7.62 -5.47 -14.89
C GLY A 171 7.61 -5.28 -13.37
N VAL A 172 6.48 -4.96 -12.76
CA VAL A 172 6.36 -4.78 -11.30
C VAL A 172 6.64 -6.09 -10.57
N ASP A 173 7.43 -6.03 -9.49
CA ASP A 173 7.84 -7.18 -8.68
C ASP A 173 6.96 -7.39 -7.44
N GLY A 174 6.17 -6.40 -7.06
CA GLY A 174 5.27 -6.50 -5.92
C GLY A 174 4.33 -5.32 -5.81
N ILE A 175 3.33 -5.47 -4.96
CA ILE A 175 2.38 -4.40 -4.64
C ILE A 175 2.22 -4.23 -3.13
N ARG A 176 2.06 -2.98 -2.71
CA ARG A 176 1.48 -2.64 -1.41
C ARG A 176 -0.02 -2.48 -1.59
N ILE A 177 -0.80 -3.21 -0.81
CA ILE A 177 -2.26 -3.11 -0.81
C ILE A 177 -2.66 -2.07 0.23
N ASP A 178 -3.14 -0.93 -0.26
CA ASP A 178 -3.60 0.15 0.60
C ASP A 178 -4.84 -0.25 1.40
N SER A 179 -4.92 0.19 2.66
CA SER A 179 -6.05 -0.09 3.55
C SER A 179 -6.47 -1.56 3.58
N CYS A 180 -5.52 -2.48 3.50
CA CYS A 180 -5.76 -3.93 3.39
C CYS A 180 -6.62 -4.46 4.55
N LYS A 181 -6.53 -3.85 5.74
CA LYS A 181 -7.35 -4.22 6.90
C LYS A 181 -8.87 -4.15 6.68
N LEU A 182 -9.32 -3.48 5.61
CA LEU A 182 -10.72 -3.39 5.22
C LEU A 182 -11.24 -4.62 4.46
N ILE A 183 -10.36 -5.56 4.14
CA ILE A 183 -10.69 -6.80 3.43
C ILE A 183 -10.77 -7.92 4.47
N SER A 184 -11.88 -8.65 4.51
CA SER A 184 -11.99 -9.82 5.38
C SER A 184 -11.09 -10.97 4.89
N CYS A 185 -10.49 -11.68 5.83
CA CYS A 185 -9.69 -12.86 5.55
C CYS A 185 -10.58 -14.09 5.28
N PRO A 186 -10.07 -15.12 4.58
CA PRO A 186 -10.89 -16.26 4.15
C PRO A 186 -11.62 -17.02 5.25
N HIS A 187 -11.06 -17.12 6.46
CA HIS A 187 -11.68 -17.84 7.58
C HIS A 187 -12.38 -16.92 8.60
N GLU A 188 -12.54 -15.64 8.29
CA GLU A 188 -13.41 -14.77 9.09
C GLU A 188 -14.87 -15.04 8.74
N TYR A 189 -15.53 -15.91 9.54
CA TYR A 189 -16.94 -16.23 9.36
C TYR A 189 -17.79 -15.27 10.20
N PHE A 190 -18.50 -14.39 9.51
CA PHE A 190 -19.55 -13.59 10.12
C PHE A 190 -20.88 -14.31 9.94
N GLN A 191 -21.78 -14.22 10.92
CA GLN A 191 -23.07 -14.92 10.89
C GLN A 191 -23.84 -14.60 9.59
N ASN A 192 -24.29 -15.66 8.92
CA ASN A 192 -25.08 -15.59 7.68
C ASN A 192 -24.38 -15.02 6.44
N GLU A 193 -23.06 -15.01 6.41
CA GLU A 193 -22.31 -14.56 5.26
C GLU A 193 -21.54 -15.69 4.58
N TYR A 194 -21.30 -15.52 3.28
CA TYR A 194 -20.43 -16.42 2.55
C TYR A 194 -18.96 -16.05 2.82
N ARG A 195 -18.10 -17.07 2.78
CA ARG A 195 -16.65 -16.90 2.86
C ARG A 195 -16.14 -15.92 1.81
N ASN A 196 -15.35 -14.93 2.20
CA ASN A 196 -14.71 -14.04 1.26
C ASN A 196 -13.52 -14.74 0.59
N MET A 197 -13.64 -15.00 -0.70
CA MET A 197 -12.64 -15.70 -1.52
C MET A 197 -11.60 -14.76 -2.13
N PHE A 198 -11.59 -13.46 -1.77
CA PHE A 198 -10.75 -12.45 -2.42
C PHE A 198 -9.28 -12.85 -2.48
N PHE A 199 -8.62 -13.11 -1.36
CA PHE A 199 -7.18 -13.39 -1.34
C PHE A 199 -6.81 -14.67 -2.09
N GLU A 200 -7.64 -15.70 -2.01
CA GLU A 200 -7.41 -16.96 -2.71
C GLU A 200 -7.51 -16.79 -4.23
N ARG A 201 -8.63 -16.22 -4.70
CA ARG A 201 -8.83 -15.94 -6.13
C ARG A 201 -7.80 -14.96 -6.68
N PHE A 202 -7.50 -13.91 -5.90
CA PHE A 202 -6.52 -12.92 -6.25
C PHE A 202 -5.14 -13.55 -6.53
N LYS A 203 -4.60 -14.32 -5.57
CA LYS A 203 -3.31 -15.01 -5.76
C LYS A 203 -3.33 -16.00 -6.92
N GLN A 204 -4.41 -16.77 -7.07
CA GLN A 204 -4.56 -17.75 -8.16
C GLN A 204 -4.67 -17.10 -9.55
N GLY A 205 -5.24 -15.90 -9.63
CA GLY A 205 -5.44 -15.16 -10.87
C GLY A 205 -4.21 -14.37 -11.34
N LEU A 206 -3.17 -14.24 -10.51
CA LEU A 206 -1.95 -13.55 -10.91
C LEU A 206 -1.13 -14.36 -11.91
N LYS A 207 -0.61 -13.70 -12.95
CA LYS A 207 0.21 -14.33 -14.02
C LYS A 207 1.54 -14.90 -13.51
N LYS A 208 2.05 -14.35 -12.41
CA LYS A 208 3.26 -14.84 -11.72
C LYS A 208 3.21 -14.47 -10.25
N ASP A 209 3.97 -15.16 -9.44
CA ASP A 209 4.19 -14.79 -8.04
C ASP A 209 4.92 -13.45 -7.95
N ILE A 210 4.36 -12.53 -7.21
CA ILE A 210 4.95 -11.24 -6.84
C ILE A 210 4.92 -11.05 -5.34
N VAL A 211 5.67 -10.08 -4.83
CA VAL A 211 5.60 -9.69 -3.43
C VAL A 211 4.26 -9.01 -3.15
N LEU A 212 3.52 -9.53 -2.18
CA LEU A 212 2.25 -8.96 -1.72
C LEU A 212 2.39 -8.55 -0.26
N PHE A 213 2.20 -7.29 0.05
CA PHE A 213 2.14 -6.82 1.43
C PHE A 213 1.00 -5.82 1.62
N GLY A 214 0.14 -6.15 2.57
CA GLY A 214 -1.05 -5.38 2.87
C GLY A 214 -0.82 -4.41 4.02
N GLU A 215 -1.33 -3.19 3.89
CA GLU A 215 -1.37 -2.26 5.01
C GLU A 215 -2.37 -2.73 6.05
N VAL A 216 -1.85 -3.26 7.16
CA VAL A 216 -2.64 -3.71 8.31
C VAL A 216 -2.08 -3.05 9.56
N ILE A 217 -2.49 -1.81 9.78
CA ILE A 217 -2.11 -1.05 10.97
C ILE A 217 -3.14 -1.35 12.04
N ASN A 218 -2.76 -2.20 12.99
CA ASN A 218 -3.62 -2.63 14.07
C ASN A 218 -2.79 -2.96 15.32
N GLU A 219 -3.32 -2.63 16.50
CA GLU A 219 -2.72 -2.95 17.79
C GLU A 219 -2.96 -4.41 18.19
N ASN A 220 -4.00 -5.04 17.64
CA ASN A 220 -4.32 -6.44 17.91
C ASN A 220 -3.52 -7.37 17.01
N LYS A 221 -2.60 -8.13 17.63
CA LYS A 221 -1.76 -9.10 16.92
C LYS A 221 -2.56 -10.18 16.20
N GLU A 222 -3.72 -10.58 16.73
CA GLU A 222 -4.58 -11.61 16.14
C GLU A 222 -5.07 -11.18 14.75
N ILE A 223 -5.33 -9.89 14.57
CA ILE A 223 -5.67 -9.33 13.26
C ILE A 223 -4.47 -9.40 12.29
N ILE A 224 -3.27 -9.11 12.78
CA ILE A 224 -2.05 -9.22 11.95
C ILE A 224 -1.83 -10.68 11.55
N GLU A 225 -1.95 -11.61 12.51
CA GLU A 225 -1.81 -13.06 12.28
C GLU A 225 -2.84 -13.61 11.28
N LEU A 226 -4.06 -13.07 11.23
CA LEU A 226 -5.04 -13.44 10.21
C LEU A 226 -4.51 -13.16 8.78
N TYR A 227 -3.92 -11.99 8.54
CA TYR A 227 -3.38 -11.69 7.22
C TYR A 227 -2.14 -12.52 6.91
N GLN A 228 -1.29 -12.78 7.90
CA GLN A 228 -0.08 -13.59 7.70
C GLN A 228 -0.38 -15.07 7.43
N ASN A 229 -1.38 -15.64 8.11
CA ASN A 229 -1.62 -17.08 8.11
C ASN A 229 -2.80 -17.48 7.25
N ASP A 230 -3.87 -16.68 7.23
CA ASP A 230 -5.11 -17.01 6.54
C ASP A 230 -5.17 -16.38 5.14
N ALA A 231 -4.88 -15.09 5.02
CA ALA A 231 -4.72 -14.44 3.72
C ALA A 231 -3.40 -14.83 3.03
N ASP A 232 -2.40 -15.27 3.81
CA ASP A 232 -1.05 -15.64 3.37
C ASP A 232 -0.38 -14.55 2.53
N ILE A 233 -0.30 -13.36 3.10
CA ILE A 233 0.42 -12.20 2.59
C ILE A 233 1.33 -11.61 3.66
N ASP A 234 2.34 -10.85 3.26
CA ASP A 234 3.10 -10.04 4.19
C ASP A 234 2.25 -8.86 4.70
N VAL A 235 2.56 -8.36 5.89
CA VAL A 235 1.84 -7.25 6.51
C VAL A 235 2.75 -6.04 6.60
N LEU A 236 2.27 -4.88 6.13
CA LEU A 236 2.90 -3.59 6.40
C LEU A 236 2.31 -3.03 7.71
N SER A 237 3.14 -2.90 8.74
CA SER A 237 2.70 -2.36 10.02
C SER A 237 3.77 -1.54 10.73
N ASN A 238 3.33 -0.71 11.67
CA ASN A 238 4.22 0.21 12.37
C ASN A 238 4.87 -0.46 13.59
N ILE A 239 6.19 -0.24 13.76
CA ILE A 239 6.97 -0.84 14.86
C ILE A 239 6.60 -0.36 16.26
N SER A 240 5.85 0.72 16.39
CA SER A 240 5.37 1.17 17.70
C SER A 240 4.22 0.31 18.24
N TYR A 241 3.58 -0.49 17.39
CA TYR A 241 2.68 -1.55 17.85
C TYR A 241 3.46 -2.79 18.29
N ASP A 242 2.84 -3.65 19.08
CA ASP A 242 3.48 -4.88 19.53
C ASP A 242 3.59 -5.90 18.39
N LEU A 243 4.62 -5.73 17.58
CA LEU A 243 4.97 -6.67 16.49
C LEU A 243 5.93 -7.78 16.94
N TYR A 244 6.30 -7.85 18.23
CA TYR A 244 7.29 -8.82 18.70
C TYR A 244 6.77 -10.26 18.74
N ASN A 245 5.45 -10.41 18.82
CA ASN A 245 4.78 -11.69 18.96
C ASN A 245 4.17 -12.23 17.65
N VAL A 246 4.46 -11.60 16.49
CA VAL A 246 4.01 -12.06 15.16
C VAL A 246 5.19 -12.61 14.35
N ASP A 247 4.92 -13.29 13.24
CA ASP A 247 6.01 -13.74 12.34
C ASP A 247 6.69 -12.54 11.68
N LYS A 248 7.87 -12.18 12.17
CA LYS A 248 8.66 -11.05 11.68
C LYS A 248 9.11 -11.19 10.24
N ASN A 249 9.20 -12.43 9.71
CA ASN A 249 9.54 -12.66 8.31
C ASN A 249 8.41 -12.28 7.34
N LYS A 250 7.19 -12.20 7.87
CA LYS A 250 6.00 -11.76 7.16
C LYS A 250 5.58 -10.31 7.54
N VAL A 251 6.52 -9.48 8.02
CA VAL A 251 6.28 -8.08 8.35
C VAL A 251 7.22 -7.18 7.56
N TYR A 252 6.64 -6.26 6.78
CA TYR A 252 7.29 -5.03 6.36
C TYR A 252 7.07 -3.99 7.45
N SER A 253 8.08 -3.74 8.24
CA SER A 253 8.00 -2.78 9.34
C SER A 253 8.32 -1.37 8.86
N PHE A 254 7.64 -0.39 9.42
CA PHE A 254 7.98 1.02 9.25
C PHE A 254 7.84 1.76 10.57
N TYR A 255 8.43 2.94 10.66
CA TYR A 255 8.21 3.85 11.79
C TYR A 255 7.42 5.07 11.38
N GLU A 256 7.73 5.66 10.23
CA GLU A 256 7.02 6.78 9.64
C GLU A 256 6.54 6.39 8.23
N SER A 257 5.35 6.85 7.87
CA SER A 257 4.79 6.76 6.53
C SER A 257 4.28 8.14 6.09
N HIS A 258 3.80 8.22 4.84
CA HIS A 258 3.13 9.42 4.35
C HIS A 258 1.91 9.79 5.20
N ASP A 259 1.18 8.81 5.73
CA ASP A 259 0.01 9.05 6.58
C ASP A 259 0.38 9.57 7.95
N THR A 260 1.39 8.98 8.60
CA THR A 260 1.80 9.38 9.94
C THR A 260 2.47 10.75 9.96
N PHE A 261 3.18 11.12 8.88
CA PHE A 261 3.85 12.40 8.76
C PHE A 261 2.90 13.56 8.45
N LEU A 262 1.91 13.33 7.57
CA LEU A 262 1.04 14.41 7.06
C LEU A 262 -0.28 14.52 7.80
N ASN A 263 -0.74 13.45 8.43
CA ASN A 263 -1.98 13.40 9.20
C ASN A 263 -1.67 13.36 10.69
N GLU A 264 -1.13 14.44 11.24
CA GLU A 264 -0.93 14.57 12.68
C GLU A 264 -2.21 14.18 13.43
N GLY A 265 -2.14 13.09 14.22
CA GLY A 265 -3.27 12.57 15.00
C GLY A 265 -4.04 11.41 14.38
N CYS A 266 -3.88 11.07 13.12
CA CYS A 266 -4.59 9.93 12.53
C CYS A 266 -4.20 8.58 13.13
N MET A 267 -3.00 8.47 13.69
CA MET A 267 -2.48 7.23 14.26
C MET A 267 -1.82 7.38 15.61
N GLY A 268 -2.13 8.44 16.34
CA GLY A 268 -1.67 8.62 17.71
C GLY A 268 -0.20 8.97 17.89
N TYR A 269 0.52 9.17 16.82
CA TYR A 269 1.96 9.27 16.87
C TYR A 269 2.57 10.57 16.79
N THR A 270 1.93 11.62 16.74
CA THR A 270 2.59 12.55 15.90
C THR A 270 2.99 13.84 16.52
N LYS A 271 3.92 13.75 17.36
CA LYS A 271 4.92 14.82 17.38
C LYS A 271 5.76 14.68 16.12
N ARG A 272 5.91 15.74 15.34
CA ARG A 272 6.84 15.80 14.22
C ARG A 272 8.24 15.45 14.69
N LEU A 273 8.65 14.23 14.43
CA LEU A 273 9.99 13.80 14.74
C LEU A 273 10.99 14.58 13.89
N THR A 274 12.13 14.84 14.46
CA THR A 274 13.28 15.31 13.69
C THR A 274 13.75 14.23 12.72
N THR A 275 14.46 14.61 11.68
CA THR A 275 15.06 13.65 10.74
C THR A 275 15.94 12.62 11.45
N ASP A 276 16.72 13.08 12.46
CA ASP A 276 17.61 12.18 13.22
C ASP A 276 16.85 11.15 14.03
N GLU A 277 15.73 11.53 14.64
CA GLU A 277 14.86 10.60 15.36
C GLU A 277 14.23 9.56 14.43
N VAL A 278 13.77 9.98 13.24
CA VAL A 278 13.22 9.06 12.24
C VAL A 278 14.27 8.05 11.80
N ILE A 279 15.48 8.50 11.48
CA ILE A 279 16.57 7.60 11.04
C ILE A 279 17.00 6.67 12.18
N LYS A 280 17.09 7.16 13.41
CA LYS A 280 17.37 6.32 14.58
C LYS A 280 16.33 5.20 14.73
N ASN A 281 15.04 5.54 14.60
CA ASN A 281 13.95 4.60 14.73
C ASN A 281 13.91 3.60 13.53
N TYR A 282 14.27 4.06 12.33
CA TYR A 282 14.48 3.18 11.19
C TYR A 282 15.60 2.16 11.48
N GLY A 283 16.68 2.59 12.14
CA GLY A 283 17.76 1.69 12.58
C GLY A 283 17.26 0.59 13.54
N TYR A 284 16.37 0.92 14.46
CA TYR A 284 15.74 -0.09 15.32
C TYR A 284 14.87 -1.06 14.53
N ALA A 285 14.07 -0.56 13.58
CA ALA A 285 13.29 -1.41 12.70
C ALA A 285 14.18 -2.38 11.91
N CYS A 286 15.26 -1.90 11.30
CA CYS A 286 16.20 -2.72 10.54
C CYS A 286 16.94 -3.77 11.38
N LYS A 287 17.17 -3.49 12.67
CA LYS A 287 17.77 -4.44 13.60
C LYS A 287 16.83 -5.61 13.93
N ASP A 288 15.54 -5.29 14.12
CA ASP A 288 14.57 -6.25 14.66
C ASP A 288 13.76 -6.96 13.56
N PHE A 289 13.66 -6.37 12.36
CA PHE A 289 12.87 -6.91 11.24
C PHE A 289 13.71 -7.09 9.97
N PRO A 290 13.58 -8.23 9.29
CA PRO A 290 14.30 -8.47 8.03
C PRO A 290 13.78 -7.60 6.89
N LYS A 291 12.51 -7.16 6.91
CA LYS A 291 11.89 -6.32 5.89
C LYS A 291 11.45 -5.01 6.49
N THR A 292 11.91 -3.90 5.91
CA THR A 292 11.62 -2.54 6.41
C THR A 292 11.34 -1.58 5.28
N VAL A 293 10.44 -0.63 5.53
CA VAL A 293 10.15 0.47 4.61
C VAL A 293 10.66 1.77 5.20
N PHE A 294 11.50 2.47 4.45
CA PHE A 294 11.95 3.83 4.74
C PHE A 294 11.14 4.82 3.93
N TYR A 295 10.34 5.61 4.59
CA TYR A 295 9.59 6.70 3.96
C TYR A 295 10.48 7.93 3.79
N ASN A 296 10.61 8.41 2.56
CA ASN A 296 11.27 9.68 2.29
C ASN A 296 10.27 10.82 2.31
N ARG A 297 10.43 11.75 3.24
CA ARG A 297 9.56 12.95 3.33
C ARG A 297 9.67 13.78 2.06
N ALA A 298 8.55 14.30 1.59
CA ALA A 298 8.47 15.15 0.42
C ALA A 298 9.51 16.29 0.45
N LYS A 299 10.13 16.55 -0.69
CA LYS A 299 11.14 17.62 -0.85
C LYS A 299 12.34 17.51 0.10
N THR A 300 12.64 16.32 0.59
CA THR A 300 13.82 16.03 1.40
C THR A 300 14.68 14.97 0.73
N ASP A 301 15.92 14.89 1.16
CA ASP A 301 16.89 13.87 0.73
C ASP A 301 17.32 12.99 1.92
N MET A 302 16.40 12.72 2.87
CA MET A 302 16.69 11.94 4.08
C MET A 302 17.34 10.60 3.76
N TRP A 303 16.85 9.93 2.70
CA TRP A 303 17.36 8.64 2.28
C TRP A 303 18.81 8.66 1.78
N LYS A 304 19.37 9.84 1.41
CA LYS A 304 20.75 10.00 0.92
C LYS A 304 21.77 10.11 2.07
N ARG A 305 21.32 10.18 3.30
CA ARG A 305 22.21 10.36 4.46
C ARG A 305 23.10 9.14 4.66
N GLU A 306 24.33 9.39 5.10
CA GLU A 306 25.34 8.38 5.37
C GLU A 306 24.90 7.39 6.47
N ASP A 307 24.20 7.86 7.50
CA ASP A 307 23.69 6.99 8.56
C ASP A 307 22.61 6.03 8.03
N VAL A 308 21.76 6.40 7.07
CA VAL A 308 20.83 5.48 6.40
C VAL A 308 21.60 4.41 5.64
N ARG A 309 22.65 4.79 4.90
CA ARG A 309 23.52 3.84 4.19
C ARG A 309 24.20 2.84 5.14
N LEU A 310 24.71 3.34 6.25
CA LEU A 310 25.33 2.50 7.28
C LEU A 310 24.32 1.51 7.88
N ILE A 311 23.11 1.95 8.23
CA ILE A 311 22.03 1.11 8.74
C ILE A 311 21.71 -0.01 7.74
N ASN A 312 21.45 0.34 6.48
CA ASN A 312 21.10 -0.62 5.44
C ASN A 312 22.19 -1.67 5.23
N ASN A 313 23.47 -1.27 5.33
CA ASN A 313 24.60 -2.20 5.15
C ASN A 313 24.91 -3.03 6.41
N THR A 314 24.66 -2.51 7.61
CA THR A 314 24.93 -3.19 8.87
C THR A 314 23.95 -4.33 9.12
N TYR A 315 22.67 -4.13 8.81
CA TYR A 315 21.61 -5.09 9.10
C TYR A 315 21.19 -5.92 7.88
N LYS A 316 22.12 -6.22 6.98
CA LYS A 316 21.95 -7.22 5.92
C LYS A 316 22.01 -8.62 6.55
N ARG A 317 20.88 -9.33 6.58
CA ARG A 317 20.83 -10.71 7.12
C ARG A 317 20.09 -11.63 6.16
#